data_d7eb7c95afa83df0b672271a47c0fe33
#
_entry.id   d7eb7c95afa83df0b672271a47c0fe33
#
_cell.length_a   1.000
_cell.length_b   1.000
_cell.length_c   1.000
_cell.angle_alpha   90.00
_cell.angle_beta   90.00
_cell.angle_gamma   90.00
#
_symmetry.space_group_name_H-M   'P 1'
#
loop_
_entity.id
_entity.type
_entity.pdbx_description
1 polymer ?
#
loop_
_entity_poly.entity_id
_entity_poly.type
_entity_poly.pdbx_seq_one_letter_code
_entity_poly.pdbx_strand_id
1 'polypeptide(L)'
;MVFRVAVVTLCLLLALVGAASFVVAPGASTPDPAQFDRTVAMGLTLEEQRALEERIVPRAQVAYSQYPYLVGYRGVGLAAAAVDDPLVRQQFGYPQVVYVEVAPPDVSLDESGYLVGEYTSEWIPAAEAAFVVGSDARTPSGTTPVVFADEGRAAEFASAHGGEVVGWEARDQFEVTRSDGSVARDRIETQHAAANETVEAAAELLDRPAGPVVGEDKPTLRAAIESAEAGTIVRLPPGTYQGPVEVNKSVTIVGDDATIVGDDNGTVVTVTADDVAISGVSITGVGESLSRDDTGTEDERSDWDRQTEEAYGYSDAAITADSVDRLLVTRIEVDTPASGIVLRDVERAVVDDVRINGTDQWVDGFMGVVAIRSPAVVQHSTFVDGRDGVYTHRSSGITIRNNRFINGRFGTHFMYTSDALFAGNCATDQELSGVIVMTSPSGIAIADNVIADTEQGITTSGSDSYIGGNIVVGTRQAISTSARNSMYAD
;
A
#
# COMPACT_ATOMS: atom_id res chain seq x y z
N MET A 1 -50.03 52.32 3.84
CA MET A 1 -49.92 51.85 2.46
C MET A 1 -48.54 52.16 1.87
N VAL A 2 -47.99 53.33 2.09
CA VAL A 2 -46.64 53.73 1.57
C VAL A 2 -45.50 52.88 2.09
N PHE A 3 -45.51 52.48 3.35
CA PHE A 3 -44.44 51.64 3.96
C PHE A 3 -44.36 50.19 3.38
N ARG A 4 -45.52 49.60 3.03
CA ARG A 4 -45.55 48.27 2.40
C ARG A 4 -45.02 48.27 0.96
N VAL A 5 -45.26 49.36 0.23
CA VAL A 5 -44.73 49.50 -1.12
C VAL A 5 -43.22 49.72 -1.10
N ALA A 6 -42.69 50.49 -0.14
CA ALA A 6 -41.24 50.71 -0.01
C ALA A 6 -40.49 49.41 0.37
N VAL A 7 -41.05 48.55 1.22
CA VAL A 7 -40.43 47.27 1.59
C VAL A 7 -40.44 46.28 0.44
N VAL A 8 -41.54 46.21 -0.33
CA VAL A 8 -41.61 45.35 -1.52
C VAL A 8 -40.64 45.80 -2.61
N THR A 9 -40.50 47.12 -2.82
CA THR A 9 -39.56 47.66 -3.77
C THR A 9 -38.10 47.39 -3.35
N LEU A 10 -37.78 47.50 -2.07
CA LEU A 10 -36.44 47.20 -1.55
C LEU A 10 -36.12 45.71 -1.67
N CYS A 11 -37.07 44.82 -1.40
CA CYS A 11 -36.88 43.36 -1.57
C CYS A 11 -36.70 42.98 -3.04
N LEU A 12 -37.43 43.63 -3.98
CA LEU A 12 -37.26 43.41 -5.40
C LEU A 12 -35.91 43.97 -5.91
N LEU A 13 -35.44 45.11 -5.42
CA LEU A 13 -34.12 45.61 -5.71
C LEU A 13 -32.99 44.74 -5.17
N LEU A 14 -33.13 44.22 -3.96
CA LEU A 14 -32.17 43.28 -3.41
C LEU A 14 -32.16 41.94 -4.15
N ALA A 15 -33.31 41.45 -4.61
CA ALA A 15 -33.41 40.25 -5.43
C ALA A 15 -32.79 40.45 -6.82
N LEU A 16 -32.95 41.63 -7.42
CA LEU A 16 -32.33 42.01 -8.69
C LEU A 16 -30.82 42.19 -8.59
N VAL A 17 -30.30 42.74 -7.48
CA VAL A 17 -28.86 42.84 -7.21
C VAL A 17 -28.28 41.47 -6.92
N GLY A 18 -29.00 40.59 -6.20
CA GLY A 18 -28.61 39.19 -5.97
C GLY A 18 -28.57 38.39 -7.27
N ALA A 19 -29.54 38.57 -8.17
CA ALA A 19 -29.54 37.90 -9.48
C ALA A 19 -28.44 38.40 -10.42
N ALA A 20 -28.07 39.69 -10.33
CA ALA A 20 -26.98 40.26 -11.13
C ALA A 20 -25.59 39.77 -10.68
N SER A 21 -25.47 39.30 -9.44
CA SER A 21 -24.21 38.72 -8.91
C SER A 21 -23.95 37.29 -9.43
N PHE A 22 -24.91 36.67 -10.09
CA PHE A 22 -24.80 35.34 -10.73
C PHE A 22 -24.72 35.41 -12.26
N VAL A 23 -24.59 36.57 -12.85
CA VAL A 23 -24.25 36.68 -14.27
C VAL A 23 -22.77 36.37 -14.39
N VAL A 24 -22.44 35.10 -14.65
CA VAL A 24 -21.14 34.73 -15.22
C VAL A 24 -20.93 35.60 -16.44
N ALA A 25 -19.93 36.46 -16.42
CA ALA A 25 -19.61 37.32 -17.54
C ALA A 25 -19.38 36.42 -18.77
N PRO A 26 -20.15 36.57 -19.85
CA PRO A 26 -19.84 35.87 -21.08
C PRO A 26 -18.62 36.56 -21.68
N GLY A 27 -17.43 35.98 -21.45
CA GLY A 27 -16.18 36.52 -21.92
C GLY A 27 -14.95 36.23 -21.03
N ALA A 28 -15.03 35.35 -20.05
CA ALA A 28 -13.82 34.80 -19.45
C ALA A 28 -13.11 33.99 -20.54
N SER A 29 -11.95 34.46 -21.01
CA SER A 29 -11.09 33.70 -21.91
C SER A 29 -10.78 32.36 -21.22
N THR A 30 -10.91 31.27 -21.96
CA THR A 30 -10.43 29.95 -21.49
C THR A 30 -8.98 30.11 -21.03
N PRO A 31 -8.62 29.63 -19.82
CA PRO A 31 -7.26 29.74 -19.33
C PRO A 31 -6.31 28.97 -20.25
N ASP A 32 -5.13 29.53 -20.50
CA ASP A 32 -4.06 28.83 -21.21
C ASP A 32 -3.59 27.60 -20.41
N PRO A 33 -3.05 26.55 -21.06
CA PRO A 33 -2.50 25.41 -20.36
C PRO A 33 -1.32 25.83 -19.46
N ALA A 34 -1.21 25.22 -18.30
CA ALA A 34 -0.14 25.48 -17.34
C ALA A 34 0.92 24.39 -17.36
N GLN A 35 2.04 24.61 -16.67
CA GLN A 35 2.94 23.52 -16.34
C GLN A 35 2.17 22.51 -15.48
N PHE A 36 2.35 21.21 -15.76
CA PHE A 36 1.51 20.17 -15.12
C PHE A 36 1.63 20.14 -13.58
N ASP A 37 2.79 20.43 -13.03
CA ASP A 37 3.06 20.56 -11.60
C ASP A 37 2.32 21.70 -10.90
N ARG A 38 1.78 22.66 -11.68
CA ARG A 38 0.94 23.78 -11.18
C ARG A 38 -0.55 23.46 -11.24
N THR A 39 -0.92 22.29 -11.70
CA THR A 39 -2.33 21.86 -11.74
C THR A 39 -2.70 21.14 -10.44
N VAL A 40 -4.01 21.01 -10.18
CA VAL A 40 -4.50 20.06 -9.16
C VAL A 40 -4.46 18.67 -9.80
N ALA A 41 -3.39 17.91 -9.52
CA ALA A 41 -3.14 16.66 -10.18
C ALA A 41 -4.09 15.54 -9.69
N MET A 42 -4.69 14.82 -10.64
CA MET A 42 -5.56 13.67 -10.43
C MET A 42 -5.11 12.50 -11.32
N GLY A 43 -5.61 11.30 -11.03
CA GLY A 43 -5.28 10.11 -11.81
C GLY A 43 -4.45 9.13 -11.00
N LEU A 44 -3.26 8.76 -11.47
CA LEU A 44 -2.42 7.74 -10.84
C LEU A 44 -2.09 8.03 -9.38
N THR A 45 -1.98 6.98 -8.58
CA THR A 45 -1.47 7.04 -7.21
C THR A 45 0.00 7.43 -7.19
N LEU A 46 0.52 7.79 -6.02
CA LEU A 46 1.94 8.13 -5.87
C LEU A 46 2.85 6.93 -6.18
N GLU A 47 2.42 5.71 -5.85
CA GLU A 47 3.18 4.48 -6.15
C GLU A 47 3.22 4.19 -7.65
N GLU A 48 2.08 4.30 -8.32
CA GLU A 48 2.02 4.18 -9.79
C GLU A 48 2.89 5.23 -10.47
N GLN A 49 2.94 6.46 -9.93
CA GLN A 49 3.82 7.50 -10.44
C GLN A 49 5.31 7.15 -10.27
N ARG A 50 5.70 6.59 -9.12
CA ARG A 50 7.09 6.16 -8.86
C ARG A 50 7.49 4.98 -9.75
N ALA A 51 6.57 4.04 -9.98
CA ALA A 51 6.82 2.92 -10.90
C ALA A 51 7.05 3.36 -12.36
N LEU A 52 6.74 4.62 -12.68
CA LEU A 52 6.85 5.21 -14.01
C LEU A 52 8.03 6.18 -14.17
N GLU A 53 9.01 6.20 -13.25
CA GLU A 53 10.06 7.23 -13.16
C GLU A 53 10.80 7.52 -14.48
N GLU A 54 10.87 6.57 -15.40
CA GLU A 54 11.51 6.73 -16.73
C GLU A 54 10.52 6.59 -17.91
N ARG A 55 9.19 6.60 -17.63
CA ARG A 55 8.14 6.32 -18.61
C ARG A 55 7.21 7.50 -18.77
N ILE A 56 6.70 7.68 -19.97
CA ILE A 56 5.71 8.73 -20.26
C ILE A 56 4.32 8.26 -19.87
N VAL A 57 3.59 9.11 -19.16
CA VAL A 57 2.13 9.00 -18.99
C VAL A 57 1.47 10.10 -19.78
N PRO A 58 0.59 9.81 -20.77
CA PRO A 58 -0.15 10.83 -21.47
C PRO A 58 -0.94 11.70 -20.49
N ARG A 59 -0.72 13.01 -20.49
CA ARG A 59 -1.32 13.93 -19.52
C ARG A 59 -2.41 14.78 -20.17
N ALA A 60 -3.39 15.20 -19.37
CA ALA A 60 -4.41 16.15 -19.76
C ALA A 60 -4.64 17.21 -18.68
N GLN A 61 -5.16 18.36 -19.07
CA GLN A 61 -5.58 19.43 -18.18
C GLN A 61 -7.00 19.86 -18.53
N VAL A 62 -7.85 20.04 -17.53
CA VAL A 62 -9.24 20.46 -17.73
C VAL A 62 -9.51 21.74 -16.96
N ALA A 63 -10.03 22.75 -17.65
CA ALA A 63 -10.61 23.92 -17.02
C ALA A 63 -12.10 23.69 -16.80
N TYR A 64 -12.58 23.90 -15.57
CA TYR A 64 -13.99 23.77 -15.21
C TYR A 64 -14.62 25.10 -14.87
N SER A 65 -15.93 25.21 -15.13
CA SER A 65 -16.67 26.50 -15.02
C SER A 65 -16.81 27.03 -13.59
N GLN A 66 -16.70 26.18 -12.58
CA GLN A 66 -16.88 26.56 -11.17
C GLN A 66 -15.60 26.33 -10.33
N TYR A 67 -14.49 26.06 -10.98
CA TYR A 67 -13.22 25.81 -10.31
C TYR A 67 -12.11 26.67 -10.92
N PRO A 68 -11.40 27.50 -10.12
CA PRO A 68 -10.49 28.51 -10.64
C PRO A 68 -9.12 27.95 -11.09
N TYR A 69 -8.84 26.68 -10.83
CA TYR A 69 -7.57 26.05 -11.17
C TYR A 69 -7.76 25.00 -12.27
N LEU A 70 -6.71 24.79 -13.07
CA LEU A 70 -6.67 23.66 -13.99
C LEU A 70 -6.55 22.35 -13.20
N VAL A 71 -7.36 21.38 -13.54
CA VAL A 71 -7.27 20.02 -13.01
C VAL A 71 -6.42 19.18 -13.95
N GLY A 72 -5.27 18.69 -13.48
CA GLY A 72 -4.35 17.86 -14.23
C GLY A 72 -4.67 16.38 -14.06
N TYR A 73 -4.72 15.64 -15.17
CA TYR A 73 -4.95 14.19 -15.16
C TYR A 73 -3.71 13.46 -15.69
N ARG A 74 -3.23 12.49 -14.94
CA ARG A 74 -2.22 11.53 -15.42
C ARG A 74 -2.93 10.36 -16.08
N GLY A 75 -3.18 10.51 -17.38
CA GLY A 75 -3.95 9.61 -18.21
C GLY A 75 -5.03 10.38 -18.98
N VAL A 76 -4.93 10.41 -20.30
CA VAL A 76 -5.92 11.10 -21.17
C VAL A 76 -7.27 10.42 -21.10
N GLY A 77 -7.30 9.10 -21.01
CA GLY A 77 -8.54 8.34 -20.80
C GLY A 77 -9.22 8.71 -19.48
N LEU A 78 -8.45 8.90 -18.39
CA LEU A 78 -8.99 9.35 -17.10
C LEU A 78 -9.62 10.73 -17.19
N ALA A 79 -8.99 11.65 -17.93
CA ALA A 79 -9.58 12.98 -18.19
C ALA A 79 -10.88 12.86 -19.00
N ALA A 80 -10.89 12.04 -20.05
CA ALA A 80 -12.07 11.76 -20.86
C ALA A 80 -13.24 11.25 -20.01
N ALA A 81 -12.98 10.26 -19.16
CA ALA A 81 -13.98 9.75 -18.24
C ALA A 81 -14.46 10.82 -17.24
N ALA A 82 -13.54 11.63 -16.70
CA ALA A 82 -13.86 12.67 -15.71
C ALA A 82 -14.74 13.78 -16.27
N VAL A 83 -14.53 14.22 -17.51
CA VAL A 83 -15.35 15.28 -18.12
C VAL A 83 -16.81 14.86 -18.36
N ASP A 84 -17.06 13.57 -18.44
CA ASP A 84 -18.42 13.02 -18.61
C ASP A 84 -19.04 12.54 -17.29
N ASP A 85 -18.27 12.50 -16.19
CA ASP A 85 -18.74 12.06 -14.88
C ASP A 85 -19.64 13.12 -14.20
N PRO A 86 -20.89 12.76 -13.84
CA PRO A 86 -21.81 13.67 -13.16
C PRO A 86 -21.29 14.18 -11.79
N LEU A 87 -20.53 13.36 -11.05
CA LEU A 87 -19.98 13.75 -9.75
C LEU A 87 -18.85 14.79 -9.90
N VAL A 88 -18.01 14.63 -10.90
CA VAL A 88 -16.96 15.62 -11.25
C VAL A 88 -17.61 16.93 -11.67
N ARG A 89 -18.68 16.87 -12.47
CA ARG A 89 -19.45 18.08 -12.87
C ARG A 89 -20.14 18.73 -11.67
N GLN A 90 -20.61 17.97 -10.72
CA GLN A 90 -21.18 18.52 -9.49
C GLN A 90 -20.11 19.23 -8.63
N GLN A 91 -18.89 18.70 -8.60
CA GLN A 91 -17.79 19.23 -7.79
C GLN A 91 -17.11 20.45 -8.43
N PHE A 92 -16.82 20.43 -9.73
CA PHE A 92 -16.00 21.41 -10.43
C PHE A 92 -16.77 22.25 -11.45
N GLY A 93 -17.99 21.89 -11.76
CA GLY A 93 -18.77 22.49 -12.83
C GLY A 93 -18.55 21.81 -14.19
N TYR A 94 -18.99 22.45 -15.26
CA TYR A 94 -18.85 21.92 -16.62
C TYR A 94 -17.44 22.14 -17.17
N PRO A 95 -16.87 21.20 -17.94
CA PRO A 95 -15.62 21.40 -18.63
C PRO A 95 -15.73 22.49 -19.66
N GLN A 96 -14.81 23.45 -19.65
CA GLN A 96 -14.77 24.58 -20.60
C GLN A 96 -13.77 24.31 -21.73
N VAL A 97 -12.61 23.74 -21.39
CA VAL A 97 -11.58 23.29 -22.33
C VAL A 97 -10.84 22.13 -21.75
N VAL A 98 -10.45 21.22 -22.60
CA VAL A 98 -9.53 20.11 -22.29
C VAL A 98 -8.28 20.30 -23.13
N TYR A 99 -7.12 20.36 -22.47
CA TYR A 99 -5.82 20.32 -23.11
C TYR A 99 -5.21 18.94 -22.93
N VAL A 100 -4.52 18.46 -23.95
CA VAL A 100 -3.81 17.18 -23.94
C VAL A 100 -2.35 17.40 -24.32
N GLU A 101 -1.46 16.66 -23.69
CA GLU A 101 -0.04 16.71 -23.99
C GLU A 101 0.27 15.84 -25.19
N VAL A 102 0.96 16.40 -26.17
CA VAL A 102 1.34 15.69 -27.40
C VAL A 102 2.48 14.73 -27.10
N ALA A 103 2.38 13.52 -27.62
CA ALA A 103 3.44 12.53 -27.52
C ALA A 103 4.73 13.02 -28.22
N PRO A 104 5.91 12.78 -27.63
CA PRO A 104 7.17 13.24 -28.21
C PRO A 104 7.44 12.64 -29.59
N PRO A 105 8.33 13.27 -30.38
CA PRO A 105 8.65 12.80 -31.74
C PRO A 105 9.21 11.38 -31.78
N ASP A 106 9.90 10.96 -30.73
CA ASP A 106 10.57 9.67 -30.55
C ASP A 106 9.77 8.66 -29.71
N VAL A 107 8.48 8.93 -29.49
CA VAL A 107 7.62 8.04 -28.69
C VAL A 107 7.65 6.61 -29.22
N SER A 108 7.87 5.67 -28.34
CA SER A 108 7.83 4.23 -28.60
C SER A 108 7.26 3.47 -27.38
N LEU A 109 7.14 2.17 -27.48
CA LEU A 109 6.71 1.32 -26.38
C LEU A 109 7.88 0.46 -25.88
N ASP A 110 7.99 0.28 -24.56
CA ASP A 110 8.87 -0.73 -23.97
C ASP A 110 8.26 -2.14 -24.11
N GLU A 111 8.99 -3.17 -23.69
CA GLU A 111 8.55 -4.57 -23.75
C GLU A 111 7.25 -4.84 -22.98
N SER A 112 6.88 -3.98 -22.03
CA SER A 112 5.66 -4.07 -21.23
C SER A 112 4.51 -3.22 -21.77
N GLY A 113 4.72 -2.51 -22.88
CA GLY A 113 3.74 -1.63 -23.51
C GLY A 113 3.68 -0.23 -22.91
N TYR A 114 4.60 0.18 -22.03
CA TYR A 114 4.65 1.53 -21.53
C TYR A 114 5.31 2.48 -22.50
N LEU A 115 4.81 3.71 -22.57
CA LEU A 115 5.38 4.76 -23.41
C LEU A 115 6.73 5.21 -22.88
N VAL A 116 7.72 5.28 -23.77
CA VAL A 116 9.07 5.80 -23.52
C VAL A 116 9.37 6.93 -24.49
N GLY A 117 10.15 7.93 -24.03
CA GLY A 117 10.51 9.14 -24.80
C GLY A 117 10.76 10.31 -23.84
N GLU A 118 11.03 11.47 -24.38
CA GLU A 118 11.21 12.71 -23.58
C GLU A 118 9.96 13.58 -23.64
N TYR A 119 9.48 14.09 -22.51
CA TYR A 119 8.35 15.01 -22.45
C TYR A 119 8.67 16.29 -23.23
N THR A 120 7.79 16.65 -24.18
CA THR A 120 7.91 17.89 -24.95
C THR A 120 7.24 19.09 -24.29
N SER A 121 6.34 18.87 -23.31
CA SER A 121 5.48 19.87 -22.69
C SER A 121 4.67 20.69 -23.72
N GLU A 122 4.35 20.09 -24.86
CA GLU A 122 3.50 20.67 -25.87
C GLU A 122 2.04 20.35 -25.56
N TRP A 123 1.23 21.38 -25.35
CA TRP A 123 -0.18 21.27 -25.02
C TRP A 123 -1.05 21.79 -26.15
N ILE A 124 -2.02 21.01 -26.59
CA ILE A 124 -3.02 21.43 -27.59
C ILE A 124 -4.42 21.16 -27.05
N PRO A 125 -5.44 21.89 -27.55
CA PRO A 125 -6.83 21.58 -27.27
C PRO A 125 -7.14 20.14 -27.72
N ALA A 126 -7.81 19.36 -26.87
CA ALA A 126 -8.16 17.97 -27.19
C ALA A 126 -9.00 17.85 -28.49
N ALA A 127 -9.81 18.87 -28.78
CA ALA A 127 -10.62 18.93 -30.02
C ALA A 127 -9.76 19.06 -31.31
N GLU A 128 -8.49 19.41 -31.19
CA GLU A 128 -7.54 19.58 -32.33
C GLU A 128 -6.54 18.37 -32.39
N ALA A 129 -6.58 17.46 -31.43
CA ALA A 129 -5.68 16.33 -31.33
C ALA A 129 -6.21 15.09 -32.06
N ALA A 130 -5.28 14.27 -32.56
CA ALA A 130 -5.54 12.91 -33.00
C ALA A 130 -5.12 11.93 -31.88
N PHE A 131 -5.97 10.93 -31.62
CA PHE A 131 -5.75 9.92 -30.59
C PHE A 131 -5.63 8.53 -31.22
N VAL A 132 -4.62 7.76 -30.80
CA VAL A 132 -4.58 6.33 -31.11
C VAL A 132 -5.15 5.57 -29.94
N VAL A 133 -6.25 4.87 -30.17
CA VAL A 133 -6.95 4.04 -29.18
C VAL A 133 -6.85 2.55 -29.53
N GLY A 134 -6.90 1.67 -28.52
CA GLY A 134 -6.81 0.21 -28.75
C GLY A 134 -5.45 -0.27 -29.23
N SER A 135 -4.38 0.52 -29.05
CA SER A 135 -3.00 0.08 -29.30
C SER A 135 -2.46 -0.69 -28.09
N ASP A 136 -1.24 -1.24 -28.24
CA ASP A 136 -0.51 -1.90 -27.15
C ASP A 136 -0.06 -0.92 -26.04
N ALA A 137 -0.28 0.39 -26.21
CA ALA A 137 0.13 1.41 -25.23
C ALA A 137 -0.64 1.30 -23.91
N ARG A 138 0.12 1.32 -22.81
CA ARG A 138 -0.42 1.12 -21.45
C ARG A 138 0.08 2.15 -20.44
N THR A 139 -0.72 2.35 -19.41
CA THR A 139 -0.36 2.94 -18.12
C THR A 139 -0.65 1.92 -17.02
N PRO A 140 -0.29 2.16 -15.75
CA PRO A 140 -0.73 1.33 -14.63
C PRO A 140 -2.26 1.16 -14.55
N SER A 141 -3.02 2.12 -15.08
CA SER A 141 -4.49 2.06 -15.15
C SER A 141 -5.04 1.26 -16.35
N GLY A 142 -4.21 0.57 -17.11
CA GLY A 142 -4.58 -0.22 -18.29
C GLY A 142 -4.18 0.41 -19.60
N THR A 143 -4.89 0.09 -20.70
CA THR A 143 -4.66 0.67 -22.03
C THR A 143 -4.84 2.19 -21.98
N THR A 144 -4.08 2.93 -22.80
CA THR A 144 -4.15 4.39 -22.80
C THR A 144 -4.19 4.94 -24.22
N PRO A 145 -5.02 5.97 -24.48
CA PRO A 145 -4.92 6.73 -25.73
C PRO A 145 -3.57 7.42 -25.82
N VAL A 146 -2.95 7.39 -26.99
CA VAL A 146 -1.72 8.14 -27.30
C VAL A 146 -2.07 9.36 -28.13
N VAL A 147 -1.53 10.53 -27.79
CA VAL A 147 -1.94 11.82 -28.33
C VAL A 147 -0.95 12.33 -29.37
N PHE A 148 -1.44 12.76 -30.52
CA PHE A 148 -0.65 13.35 -31.59
C PHE A 148 -1.24 14.69 -32.07
N ALA A 149 -0.37 15.61 -32.50
CA ALA A 149 -0.81 16.88 -33.07
C ALA A 149 -1.30 16.73 -34.51
N ASP A 150 -0.96 15.66 -35.19
CA ASP A 150 -1.38 15.38 -36.57
C ASP A 150 -1.76 13.91 -36.80
N GLU A 151 -2.71 13.69 -37.67
CA GLU A 151 -3.22 12.36 -38.01
C GLU A 151 -2.17 11.46 -38.71
N GLY A 152 -1.20 12.03 -39.39
CA GLY A 152 -0.17 11.27 -40.09
C GLY A 152 0.71 10.49 -39.12
N ARG A 153 1.19 11.17 -38.07
CA ARG A 153 1.97 10.53 -37.01
C ARG A 153 1.14 9.56 -36.19
N ALA A 154 -0.12 9.90 -35.93
CA ALA A 154 -1.05 8.99 -35.25
C ALA A 154 -1.22 7.67 -36.07
N ALA A 155 -1.39 7.77 -37.38
CA ALA A 155 -1.50 6.60 -38.27
C ALA A 155 -0.20 5.78 -38.33
N GLU A 156 0.96 6.42 -38.33
CA GLU A 156 2.27 5.73 -38.24
C GLU A 156 2.40 4.92 -36.94
N PHE A 157 2.04 5.53 -35.81
CA PHE A 157 2.06 4.85 -34.50
C PHE A 157 1.06 3.69 -34.46
N ALA A 158 -0.18 3.90 -34.93
CA ALA A 158 -1.21 2.86 -35.02
C ALA A 158 -0.78 1.69 -35.91
N SER A 159 -0.07 1.98 -37.02
CA SER A 159 0.47 0.94 -37.89
C SER A 159 1.54 0.09 -37.22
N ALA A 160 2.33 0.67 -36.30
CA ALA A 160 3.43 -0.02 -35.61
C ALA A 160 2.95 -0.77 -34.36
N HIS A 161 1.97 -0.24 -33.65
CA HIS A 161 1.57 -0.71 -32.31
C HIS A 161 0.10 -1.11 -32.21
N GLY A 162 -0.61 -1.20 -33.34
CA GLY A 162 -2.04 -1.47 -33.36
C GLY A 162 -2.91 -0.28 -32.99
N GLY A 163 -4.21 -0.48 -32.98
CA GLY A 163 -5.21 0.54 -32.67
C GLY A 163 -5.74 1.30 -33.89
N GLU A 164 -6.58 2.27 -33.61
CA GLU A 164 -7.19 3.16 -34.63
C GLU A 164 -7.05 4.63 -34.24
N VAL A 165 -7.05 5.50 -35.26
CA VAL A 165 -6.96 6.94 -35.08
C VAL A 165 -8.36 7.53 -34.95
N VAL A 166 -8.65 8.24 -33.85
CA VAL A 166 -9.92 8.89 -33.58
C VAL A 166 -9.73 10.32 -33.10
N GLY A 167 -10.79 11.13 -33.17
CA GLY A 167 -10.82 12.47 -32.58
C GLY A 167 -11.38 12.48 -31.16
N TRP A 168 -11.36 13.62 -30.50
CA TRP A 168 -11.85 13.80 -29.12
C TRP A 168 -13.36 13.52 -28.96
N GLU A 169 -14.14 13.70 -29.99
CA GLU A 169 -15.58 13.40 -29.99
C GLU A 169 -15.88 11.91 -29.80
N ALA A 170 -14.93 11.04 -30.13
CA ALA A 170 -14.99 9.59 -29.90
C ALA A 170 -14.39 9.15 -28.56
N ARG A 171 -14.26 10.05 -27.59
CA ARG A 171 -13.63 9.79 -26.27
C ARG A 171 -14.35 8.72 -25.43
N ASP A 172 -15.58 8.40 -25.74
CA ASP A 172 -16.32 7.27 -25.18
C ASP A 172 -15.69 5.90 -25.54
N GLN A 173 -14.85 5.86 -26.59
CA GLN A 173 -14.05 4.69 -26.97
C GLN A 173 -12.68 4.66 -26.26
N PHE A 174 -12.34 5.68 -25.47
CA PHE A 174 -11.14 5.69 -24.69
C PHE A 174 -11.31 4.72 -23.53
N GLU A 175 -10.89 3.46 -23.76
CA GLU A 175 -10.96 2.44 -22.73
C GLU A 175 -10.12 2.92 -21.52
N VAL A 176 -10.82 3.22 -20.45
CA VAL A 176 -10.21 3.40 -19.14
C VAL A 176 -10.57 2.15 -18.36
N THR A 177 -9.63 1.26 -18.22
CA THR A 177 -9.76 0.23 -17.21
C THR A 177 -9.69 0.98 -15.87
N ARG A 178 -10.83 1.40 -15.38
CA ARG A 178 -10.90 1.84 -13.97
C ARG A 178 -10.75 0.57 -13.18
N SER A 179 -9.57 0.39 -12.60
CA SER A 179 -9.49 -0.46 -11.44
C SER A 179 -10.45 0.14 -10.40
N ASP A 180 -11.29 -0.67 -9.84
CA ASP A 180 -12.15 -0.30 -8.72
C ASP A 180 -12.04 -1.41 -7.67
N GLY A 181 -12.70 -1.24 -6.54
CA GLY A 181 -12.68 -2.23 -5.47
C GLY A 181 -13.10 -3.65 -5.89
N SER A 182 -13.74 -3.83 -7.06
CA SER A 182 -14.10 -5.17 -7.57
C SER A 182 -12.86 -5.99 -7.92
N VAL A 183 -11.81 -5.36 -8.42
CA VAL A 183 -10.52 -6.04 -8.71
C VAL A 183 -9.92 -6.59 -7.42
N ALA A 184 -9.94 -5.81 -6.33
CA ALA A 184 -9.47 -6.28 -5.03
C ALA A 184 -10.34 -7.43 -4.50
N ARG A 185 -11.67 -7.35 -4.64
CA ARG A 185 -12.61 -8.41 -4.28
C ARG A 185 -12.32 -9.69 -5.05
N ASP A 186 -12.24 -9.61 -6.36
CA ASP A 186 -12.12 -10.78 -7.25
C ASP A 186 -10.76 -11.48 -7.07
N ARG A 187 -9.77 -10.78 -6.50
CA ARG A 187 -8.45 -11.31 -6.19
C ARG A 187 -8.37 -12.08 -4.84
N ILE A 188 -9.33 -11.92 -3.93
CA ILE A 188 -9.30 -12.52 -2.58
C ILE A 188 -9.03 -14.02 -2.62
N GLU A 189 -9.77 -14.78 -3.44
CA GLU A 189 -9.60 -16.24 -3.55
C GLU A 189 -8.21 -16.59 -4.08
N THR A 190 -7.71 -15.86 -5.07
CA THR A 190 -6.37 -16.08 -5.64
C THR A 190 -5.28 -15.76 -4.62
N GLN A 191 -5.44 -14.69 -3.82
CA GLN A 191 -4.50 -14.35 -2.75
C GLN A 191 -4.51 -15.41 -1.65
N HIS A 192 -5.68 -15.93 -1.26
CA HIS A 192 -5.74 -17.06 -0.33
C HIS A 192 -5.03 -18.31 -0.88
N ALA A 193 -5.20 -18.62 -2.15
CA ALA A 193 -4.53 -19.75 -2.78
C ALA A 193 -3.02 -19.56 -2.82
N ALA A 194 -2.52 -18.40 -3.23
CA ALA A 194 -1.10 -18.06 -3.24
C ALA A 194 -0.49 -18.09 -1.83
N ALA A 195 -1.24 -17.60 -0.82
CA ALA A 195 -0.81 -17.69 0.58
C ALA A 195 -0.71 -19.16 1.04
N ASN A 196 -1.64 -20.04 0.65
CA ASN A 196 -1.55 -21.46 0.97
C ASN A 196 -0.31 -22.10 0.33
N GLU A 197 -0.03 -21.84 -0.94
CA GLU A 197 1.17 -22.32 -1.62
C GLU A 197 2.45 -21.84 -0.92
N THR A 198 2.49 -20.56 -0.50
CA THR A 198 3.63 -20.01 0.25
C THR A 198 3.82 -20.72 1.59
N VAL A 199 2.73 -20.96 2.33
CA VAL A 199 2.76 -21.69 3.61
C VAL A 199 3.21 -23.13 3.42
N GLU A 200 2.69 -23.84 2.43
CA GLU A 200 3.08 -25.22 2.11
C GLU A 200 4.57 -25.31 1.75
N ALA A 201 5.06 -24.42 0.89
CA ALA A 201 6.47 -24.37 0.52
C ALA A 201 7.39 -24.04 1.72
N ALA A 202 6.95 -23.17 2.64
CA ALA A 202 7.69 -22.86 3.84
C ALA A 202 7.67 -24.02 4.85
N ALA A 203 6.57 -24.77 4.94
CA ALA A 203 6.45 -25.92 5.84
C ALA A 203 7.43 -27.07 5.49
N GLU A 204 7.84 -27.19 4.22
CA GLU A 204 8.89 -28.15 3.81
C GLU A 204 10.21 -27.97 4.59
N LEU A 205 10.48 -26.75 5.09
CA LEU A 205 11.66 -26.48 5.91
C LEU A 205 11.67 -27.25 7.23
N LEU A 206 10.52 -27.75 7.70
CA LEU A 206 10.41 -28.54 8.91
C LEU A 206 10.72 -30.04 8.69
N ASP A 207 10.70 -30.49 7.43
CA ASP A 207 10.90 -31.90 7.05
C ASP A 207 12.36 -32.23 6.70
N ARG A 208 13.30 -31.45 7.22
CA ARG A 208 14.73 -31.59 6.96
C ARG A 208 15.36 -32.75 7.79
N PRO A 209 16.50 -33.29 7.32
CA PRO A 209 17.29 -34.25 8.10
C PRO A 209 17.72 -33.73 9.48
N ALA A 210 17.79 -34.57 10.45
CA ALA A 210 18.31 -34.25 11.78
C ALA A 210 19.77 -33.80 11.70
N GLY A 211 20.08 -32.69 12.35
CA GLY A 211 21.42 -32.14 12.55
C GLY A 211 21.78 -32.14 14.03
N PRO A 212 22.60 -31.21 14.51
CA PRO A 212 23.11 -31.21 15.87
C PRO A 212 22.03 -30.95 16.92
N VAL A 213 22.15 -31.58 18.07
CA VAL A 213 21.36 -31.38 19.28
C VAL A 213 22.16 -30.53 20.25
N VAL A 214 21.60 -29.38 20.68
CA VAL A 214 22.28 -28.52 21.65
C VAL A 214 22.28 -29.15 23.03
N GLY A 215 23.44 -29.11 23.69
CA GLY A 215 23.66 -29.78 24.98
C GLY A 215 24.14 -31.24 24.88
N GLU A 216 23.95 -31.89 23.74
CA GLU A 216 24.47 -33.24 23.47
C GLU A 216 25.66 -33.19 22.50
N ASP A 217 25.43 -32.69 21.25
CA ASP A 217 26.47 -32.64 20.22
C ASP A 217 27.30 -31.36 20.31
N LYS A 218 26.68 -30.27 20.71
CA LYS A 218 27.27 -28.94 20.83
C LYS A 218 26.85 -28.26 22.13
N PRO A 219 27.77 -27.54 22.79
CA PRO A 219 27.49 -26.97 24.12
C PRO A 219 26.54 -25.75 24.08
N THR A 220 26.42 -25.05 22.94
CA THR A 220 25.61 -23.83 22.80
C THR A 220 24.86 -23.82 21.50
N LEU A 221 23.76 -23.03 21.42
CA LEU A 221 22.99 -22.82 20.22
C LEU A 221 23.87 -22.24 19.08
N ARG A 222 24.70 -21.26 19.38
CA ARG A 222 25.66 -20.68 18.40
C ARG A 222 26.57 -21.74 17.81
N ALA A 223 27.22 -22.58 18.66
CA ALA A 223 28.09 -23.64 18.18
C ALA A 223 27.34 -24.71 17.37
N ALA A 224 26.09 -24.98 17.70
CA ALA A 224 25.25 -25.89 16.93
C ALA A 224 24.94 -25.34 15.54
N ILE A 225 24.52 -24.07 15.43
CA ILE A 225 24.29 -23.40 14.15
C ILE A 225 25.56 -23.35 13.29
N GLU A 226 26.69 -22.95 13.88
CA GLU A 226 27.99 -22.90 13.17
C GLU A 226 28.43 -24.26 12.62
N SER A 227 28.14 -25.35 13.33
CA SER A 227 28.53 -26.70 12.93
C SER A 227 27.51 -27.45 12.08
N ALA A 228 26.27 -26.98 12.03
CA ALA A 228 25.22 -27.61 11.24
C ALA A 228 25.55 -27.61 9.75
N GLU A 229 25.22 -28.68 9.07
CA GLU A 229 25.20 -28.72 7.62
C GLU A 229 23.96 -27.94 7.09
N ALA A 230 24.10 -27.27 5.98
CA ALA A 230 22.97 -26.59 5.36
C ALA A 230 21.84 -27.59 5.04
N GLY A 231 20.60 -27.19 5.26
CA GLY A 231 19.44 -28.04 5.05
C GLY A 231 19.19 -29.05 6.18
N THR A 232 19.73 -28.82 7.39
CA THR A 232 19.50 -29.74 8.54
C THR A 232 18.78 -29.03 9.69
N ILE A 233 18.25 -29.81 10.64
CA ILE A 233 17.55 -29.33 11.83
C ILE A 233 18.55 -29.21 13.00
N VAL A 234 18.65 -28.03 13.57
CA VAL A 234 19.27 -27.79 14.88
C VAL A 234 18.19 -27.95 15.95
N ARG A 235 18.34 -28.95 16.80
CA ARG A 235 17.35 -29.27 17.84
C ARG A 235 17.72 -28.67 19.18
N LEU A 236 16.74 -28.05 19.84
CA LEU A 236 16.84 -27.54 21.21
C LEU A 236 15.95 -28.37 22.13
N PRO A 237 16.51 -29.27 22.93
CA PRO A 237 15.78 -29.88 24.03
C PRO A 237 15.18 -28.87 25.02
N PRO A 238 14.28 -29.27 25.92
CA PRO A 238 13.77 -28.38 26.96
C PRO A 238 14.88 -27.71 27.75
N GLY A 239 14.83 -26.38 27.85
CA GLY A 239 15.85 -25.59 28.54
C GLY A 239 16.00 -24.15 28.06
N THR A 240 17.01 -23.48 28.62
CA THR A 240 17.31 -22.07 28.32
C THR A 240 18.62 -21.96 27.54
N TYR A 241 18.56 -21.22 26.44
CA TYR A 241 19.67 -21.04 25.51
C TYR A 241 20.02 -19.56 25.38
N GLN A 242 21.32 -19.27 25.48
CA GLN A 242 21.77 -17.86 25.43
C GLN A 242 21.82 -17.32 24.00
N GLY A 243 21.15 -16.20 23.79
CA GLY A 243 21.32 -15.30 22.66
C GLY A 243 22.33 -14.17 22.97
N PRO A 244 22.50 -13.18 22.10
CA PRO A 244 21.98 -13.16 20.73
C PRO A 244 22.67 -14.19 19.83
N VAL A 245 21.95 -14.67 18.82
CA VAL A 245 22.48 -15.63 17.82
C VAL A 245 22.21 -15.15 16.40
N GLU A 246 23.15 -15.43 15.51
CA GLU A 246 23.03 -15.19 14.07
C GLU A 246 22.81 -16.51 13.33
N VAL A 247 21.79 -16.55 12.48
CA VAL A 247 21.47 -17.70 11.60
C VAL A 247 21.88 -17.31 10.18
N ASN A 248 23.14 -17.58 9.86
CA ASN A 248 23.78 -17.26 8.58
C ASN A 248 23.92 -18.48 7.66
N LYS A 249 23.14 -19.52 7.91
CA LYS A 249 23.05 -20.74 7.11
C LYS A 249 21.61 -21.18 6.97
N SER A 250 21.31 -21.84 5.86
CA SER A 250 20.03 -22.52 5.63
C SER A 250 19.86 -23.68 6.64
N VAL A 251 19.23 -23.39 7.77
CA VAL A 251 18.96 -24.39 8.83
C VAL A 251 17.56 -24.21 9.39
N THR A 252 17.04 -25.26 10.00
CA THR A 252 15.80 -25.23 10.76
C THR A 252 16.14 -25.34 12.26
N ILE A 253 15.67 -24.37 13.05
CA ILE A 253 15.78 -24.42 14.51
C ILE A 253 14.46 -24.94 15.07
N VAL A 254 14.49 -26.06 15.76
CA VAL A 254 13.29 -26.65 16.38
C VAL A 254 13.51 -26.80 17.89
N GLY A 255 12.66 -26.08 18.64
CA GLY A 255 12.59 -26.22 20.09
C GLY A 255 11.44 -27.14 20.52
N ASP A 256 11.58 -27.68 21.70
CA ASP A 256 10.58 -28.42 22.46
C ASP A 256 10.66 -27.92 23.91
N ASP A 257 9.76 -27.02 24.31
CA ASP A 257 9.81 -26.33 25.61
C ASP A 257 11.17 -25.59 25.83
N ALA A 258 11.67 -24.96 24.78
CA ALA A 258 12.98 -24.31 24.72
C ALA A 258 12.81 -22.77 24.72
N THR A 259 13.62 -22.09 25.54
CA THR A 259 13.62 -20.63 25.57
C THR A 259 14.97 -20.08 25.11
N ILE A 260 14.95 -19.18 24.13
CA ILE A 260 16.12 -18.39 23.74
C ILE A 260 16.05 -17.06 24.48
N VAL A 261 17.09 -16.75 25.27
CA VAL A 261 17.14 -15.54 26.10
C VAL A 261 18.23 -14.62 25.59
N GLY A 262 17.84 -13.40 25.19
CA GLY A 262 18.78 -12.32 24.88
C GLY A 262 19.45 -11.74 26.13
N ASP A 263 20.16 -10.67 25.97
CA ASP A 263 20.87 -9.96 27.03
C ASP A 263 20.28 -8.58 27.32
N ASP A 264 18.99 -8.39 27.00
CA ASP A 264 18.23 -7.13 27.07
C ASP A 264 18.86 -6.00 26.21
N ASN A 265 19.58 -6.37 25.16
CA ASN A 265 20.23 -5.42 24.27
C ASN A 265 20.20 -5.94 22.81
N GLY A 266 19.57 -5.18 21.92
CA GLY A 266 19.47 -5.55 20.51
C GLY A 266 18.52 -6.70 20.20
N THR A 267 18.69 -7.28 19.02
CA THR A 267 17.90 -8.38 18.50
C THR A 267 18.43 -9.74 19.00
N VAL A 268 17.52 -10.62 19.40
CA VAL A 268 17.88 -11.94 19.97
C VAL A 268 18.28 -12.94 18.90
N VAL A 269 17.54 -13.01 17.79
CA VAL A 269 17.83 -13.90 16.66
C VAL A 269 17.88 -13.09 15.37
N THR A 270 19.03 -13.07 14.71
CA THR A 270 19.22 -12.41 13.42
C THR A 270 19.37 -13.44 12.31
N VAL A 271 18.52 -13.39 11.29
CA VAL A 271 18.54 -14.30 10.14
C VAL A 271 19.08 -13.56 8.93
N THR A 272 20.16 -14.10 8.35
CA THR A 272 20.84 -13.54 7.16
C THR A 272 21.08 -14.60 6.08
N ALA A 273 20.44 -15.75 6.18
CA ALA A 273 20.50 -16.80 5.19
C ALA A 273 19.11 -17.19 4.69
N ASP A 274 19.05 -17.61 3.45
CA ASP A 274 17.85 -18.16 2.84
C ASP A 274 17.44 -19.50 3.44
N ASP A 275 16.17 -19.86 3.26
CA ASP A 275 15.65 -21.16 3.66
C ASP A 275 15.81 -21.45 5.15
N VAL A 276 15.41 -20.53 6.01
CA VAL A 276 15.46 -20.68 7.46
C VAL A 276 14.07 -20.93 8.03
N ALA A 277 13.98 -21.86 8.99
CA ALA A 277 12.80 -22.01 9.82
C ALA A 277 13.15 -21.93 11.31
N ILE A 278 12.28 -21.28 12.09
CA ILE A 278 12.35 -21.21 13.56
C ILE A 278 10.99 -21.66 14.09
N SER A 279 10.99 -22.69 14.91
CA SER A 279 9.76 -23.33 15.36
C SER A 279 9.85 -23.84 16.80
N GLY A 280 8.76 -23.68 17.56
CA GLY A 280 8.58 -24.30 18.88
C GLY A 280 9.49 -23.72 19.97
N VAL A 281 9.81 -22.43 19.92
CA VAL A 281 10.65 -21.76 20.93
C VAL A 281 9.94 -20.55 21.54
N SER A 282 10.27 -20.27 22.80
CA SER A 282 9.99 -18.97 23.42
C SER A 282 11.19 -18.05 23.29
N ILE A 283 10.98 -16.73 23.12
CA ILE A 283 12.06 -15.74 23.02
C ILE A 283 11.78 -14.60 24.01
N THR A 284 12.79 -14.26 24.82
CA THR A 284 12.76 -13.18 25.81
C THR A 284 14.10 -12.44 25.85
N GLY A 285 14.21 -11.34 26.61
CA GLY A 285 15.45 -10.57 26.73
C GLY A 285 15.76 -9.78 25.46
N VAL A 286 14.73 -9.27 24.80
CA VAL A 286 14.85 -8.34 23.66
C VAL A 286 15.25 -6.97 24.18
N GLY A 287 16.09 -6.23 23.44
CA GLY A 287 16.43 -4.85 23.76
C GLY A 287 15.23 -3.90 23.64
N GLU A 288 15.41 -2.68 24.13
CA GLU A 288 14.34 -1.66 24.21
C GLU A 288 14.40 -0.60 23.11
N SER A 289 15.37 -0.68 22.18
CA SER A 289 15.53 0.35 21.14
C SER A 289 14.41 0.25 20.11
N LEU A 290 13.67 1.34 19.93
CA LEU A 290 12.53 1.41 19.03
C LEU A 290 12.87 1.94 17.63
N SER A 291 14.07 2.52 17.46
CA SER A 291 14.52 3.07 16.18
C SER A 291 16.03 3.01 16.06
N ARG A 292 16.53 3.10 14.82
CA ARG A 292 17.95 3.28 14.57
C ARG A 292 18.39 4.67 15.00
N ASP A 293 19.56 4.81 15.64
CA ASP A 293 20.19 6.10 15.88
C ASP A 293 20.42 6.80 14.53
N ASP A 294 19.89 8.01 14.40
CA ASP A 294 19.98 8.82 13.18
C ASP A 294 21.45 9.25 12.94
N THR A 295 22.12 8.53 12.06
CA THR A 295 23.48 8.84 11.58
C THR A 295 23.46 9.52 10.20
N GLY A 296 22.27 9.83 9.66
CA GLY A 296 22.08 10.42 8.33
C GLY A 296 22.50 11.89 8.24
N THR A 297 22.93 12.33 7.06
CA THR A 297 23.19 13.74 6.73
C THR A 297 21.89 14.54 6.60
N GLU A 298 21.96 15.90 6.69
CA GLU A 298 20.75 16.74 6.58
C GLU A 298 20.00 16.56 5.24
N ASP A 299 20.68 16.27 4.14
CA ASP A 299 20.08 16.02 2.83
C ASP A 299 19.31 14.69 2.80
N GLU A 300 19.71 13.73 3.62
CA GLU A 300 19.02 12.44 3.76
C GLU A 300 17.75 12.54 4.60
N ARG A 301 17.60 13.54 5.45
CA ARG A 301 16.43 13.77 6.32
C ARG A 301 15.21 14.34 5.58
N SER A 302 15.35 14.80 4.35
CA SER A 302 14.25 15.42 3.59
C SER A 302 13.25 14.42 3.01
N ASP A 303 13.55 13.13 2.95
CA ASP A 303 12.66 12.08 2.48
C ASP A 303 11.86 11.47 3.64
N TRP A 304 10.61 11.92 3.79
CA TRP A 304 9.70 11.46 4.85
C TRP A 304 9.45 9.94 4.81
N ASP A 305 9.44 9.35 3.63
CA ASP A 305 9.20 7.93 3.40
C ASP A 305 10.37 7.08 3.98
N ARG A 306 11.61 7.48 3.68
CA ARG A 306 12.79 6.83 4.25
C ARG A 306 12.87 7.03 5.76
N GLN A 307 12.57 8.24 6.26
CA GLN A 307 12.53 8.48 7.71
C GLN A 307 11.51 7.58 8.41
N THR A 308 10.36 7.33 7.78
CA THR A 308 9.34 6.44 8.32
C THR A 308 9.83 4.98 8.33
N GLU A 309 10.50 4.55 7.27
CA GLU A 309 11.12 3.22 7.22
C GLU A 309 12.19 3.04 8.30
N GLU A 310 13.08 4.02 8.45
CA GLU A 310 14.13 4.01 9.47
C GLU A 310 13.54 4.01 10.89
N ALA A 311 12.48 4.78 11.12
CA ALA A 311 11.82 4.86 12.42
C ALA A 311 11.12 3.56 12.83
N TYR A 312 10.63 2.76 11.88
CA TYR A 312 9.82 1.58 12.18
C TYR A 312 10.51 0.26 11.83
N GLY A 313 11.45 0.25 10.90
CA GLY A 313 12.09 -0.98 10.39
C GLY A 313 13.35 -1.43 11.11
N TYR A 314 13.87 -0.65 12.05
CA TYR A 314 15.18 -0.91 12.68
C TYR A 314 15.15 -0.94 14.21
N SER A 315 14.00 -1.26 14.79
CA SER A 315 13.89 -1.54 16.22
C SER A 315 14.62 -2.83 16.61
N ASP A 316 14.94 -2.96 17.89
CA ASP A 316 15.27 -4.25 18.48
C ASP A 316 14.10 -5.22 18.29
N ALA A 317 14.38 -6.50 18.19
CA ALA A 317 13.37 -7.52 17.94
C ALA A 317 13.72 -8.88 18.53
N ALA A 318 12.71 -9.72 18.75
CA ALA A 318 12.97 -11.11 19.06
C ALA A 318 13.62 -11.82 17.85
N ILE A 319 13.10 -11.57 16.64
CA ILE A 319 13.65 -12.09 15.39
C ILE A 319 13.76 -10.95 14.38
N THR A 320 14.91 -10.78 13.74
CA THR A 320 15.09 -9.95 12.56
C THR A 320 15.55 -10.80 11.39
N ALA A 321 14.91 -10.69 10.25
CA ALA A 321 15.36 -11.25 8.99
C ALA A 321 15.61 -10.15 7.97
N ASP A 322 16.74 -10.19 7.29
CA ASP A 322 17.18 -9.14 6.38
C ASP A 322 17.72 -9.72 5.08
N SER A 323 17.11 -9.30 3.95
CA SER A 323 17.54 -9.67 2.60
C SER A 323 17.63 -11.19 2.39
N VAL A 324 16.59 -11.92 2.81
CA VAL A 324 16.53 -13.39 2.71
C VAL A 324 15.32 -13.84 1.90
N ASP A 325 15.43 -14.99 1.26
CA ASP A 325 14.33 -15.69 0.63
C ASP A 325 13.88 -16.87 1.49
N ARG A 326 12.60 -17.08 1.58
CA ARG A 326 11.89 -18.15 2.28
C ARG A 326 12.27 -18.31 3.76
N LEU A 327 11.48 -17.64 4.59
CA LEU A 327 11.54 -17.72 6.05
C LEU A 327 10.24 -18.31 6.60
N LEU A 328 10.35 -19.26 7.53
CA LEU A 328 9.22 -19.72 8.34
C LEU A 328 9.48 -19.43 9.83
N VAL A 329 8.57 -18.68 10.45
CA VAL A 329 8.52 -18.49 11.90
C VAL A 329 7.18 -19.07 12.39
N THR A 330 7.21 -20.13 13.18
CA THR A 330 5.98 -20.81 13.59
C THR A 330 6.06 -21.37 15.00
N ARG A 331 4.91 -21.39 15.70
CA ARG A 331 4.78 -21.93 17.07
C ARG A 331 5.80 -21.32 18.02
N ILE A 332 5.92 -20.00 18.01
CA ILE A 332 6.78 -19.27 18.93
C ILE A 332 5.97 -18.40 19.88
N GLU A 333 6.52 -18.15 21.04
CA GLU A 333 6.04 -17.17 22.00
C GLU A 333 7.12 -16.12 22.26
N VAL A 334 6.72 -14.85 22.22
CA VAL A 334 7.63 -13.72 22.40
C VAL A 334 7.08 -12.77 23.44
N ASP A 335 7.90 -12.41 24.42
CA ASP A 335 7.69 -11.25 25.28
C ASP A 335 8.72 -10.18 24.94
N THR A 336 8.27 -8.97 24.56
CA THR A 336 9.15 -7.92 24.04
C THR A 336 8.72 -6.53 24.42
N PRO A 337 9.66 -5.65 24.81
CA PRO A 337 9.41 -4.21 24.93
C PRO A 337 9.51 -3.48 23.58
N ALA A 338 10.09 -4.12 22.57
CA ALA A 338 10.27 -3.57 21.23
C ALA A 338 9.46 -4.36 20.18
N SER A 339 10.05 -4.80 19.08
CA SER A 339 9.34 -5.58 18.06
C SER A 339 9.42 -7.09 18.30
N GLY A 340 8.39 -7.81 17.90
CA GLY A 340 8.43 -9.27 17.90
C GLY A 340 9.26 -9.79 16.73
N ILE A 341 8.82 -9.51 15.50
CA ILE A 341 9.49 -9.98 14.27
C ILE A 341 9.65 -8.79 13.31
N VAL A 342 10.88 -8.59 12.82
CA VAL A 342 11.20 -7.59 11.80
C VAL A 342 11.66 -8.29 10.53
N LEU A 343 10.96 -8.03 9.44
CA LEU A 343 11.24 -8.54 8.10
C LEU A 343 11.66 -7.35 7.22
N ARG A 344 12.85 -7.38 6.66
CA ARG A 344 13.35 -6.40 5.69
C ARG A 344 13.81 -7.11 4.43
N ASP A 345 13.25 -6.72 3.29
CA ASP A 345 13.59 -7.29 1.99
C ASP A 345 13.51 -8.84 1.97
N VAL A 346 12.47 -9.40 2.60
CA VAL A 346 12.22 -10.85 2.65
C VAL A 346 11.21 -11.20 1.57
N GLU A 347 11.59 -12.06 0.62
CA GLU A 347 10.73 -12.32 -0.54
C GLU A 347 9.52 -13.22 -0.22
N ARG A 348 9.72 -14.26 0.63
CA ARG A 348 8.69 -15.25 0.99
C ARG A 348 8.74 -15.55 2.48
N ALA A 349 8.08 -14.75 3.28
CA ALA A 349 7.99 -14.95 4.72
C ALA A 349 6.65 -15.55 5.11
N VAL A 350 6.69 -16.48 6.06
CA VAL A 350 5.52 -17.03 6.75
C VAL A 350 5.68 -16.85 8.25
N VAL A 351 4.72 -16.16 8.86
CA VAL A 351 4.56 -16.05 10.31
C VAL A 351 3.25 -16.73 10.66
N ASP A 352 3.32 -17.90 11.28
CA ASP A 352 2.16 -18.77 11.50
C ASP A 352 2.15 -19.32 12.93
N ASP A 353 0.99 -19.26 13.60
CA ASP A 353 0.81 -19.76 14.95
C ASP A 353 1.84 -19.18 15.94
N VAL A 354 1.99 -17.85 15.95
CA VAL A 354 2.86 -17.16 16.89
C VAL A 354 2.03 -16.37 17.92
N ARG A 355 2.59 -16.23 19.12
CA ARG A 355 2.07 -15.34 20.16
C ARG A 355 3.11 -14.30 20.50
N ILE A 356 2.77 -13.02 20.31
CA ILE A 356 3.64 -11.89 20.65
C ILE A 356 2.94 -11.02 21.67
N ASN A 357 3.57 -10.87 22.84
CA ASN A 357 3.13 -10.01 23.92
C ASN A 357 4.04 -8.78 23.97
N GLY A 358 3.45 -7.61 23.76
CA GLY A 358 4.14 -6.31 23.85
C GLY A 358 4.00 -5.68 25.23
N THR A 359 4.19 -4.36 25.31
CA THR A 359 4.02 -3.58 26.53
C THR A 359 2.56 -3.19 26.73
N ASP A 360 2.10 -3.10 27.98
CA ASP A 360 0.72 -2.72 28.35
C ASP A 360 0.31 -1.35 27.77
N GLN A 361 1.24 -0.44 27.58
CA GLN A 361 0.99 0.88 27.02
C GLN A 361 1.59 0.95 25.61
N TRP A 362 0.77 1.16 24.61
CA TRP A 362 1.22 1.18 23.22
C TRP A 362 2.26 2.29 22.91
N VAL A 363 2.30 3.36 23.71
CA VAL A 363 3.30 4.44 23.55
C VAL A 363 4.71 4.01 23.96
N ASP A 364 4.81 3.00 24.83
CA ASP A 364 6.07 2.46 25.35
C ASP A 364 6.51 1.19 24.62
N GLY A 365 5.66 0.67 23.73
CA GLY A 365 5.89 -0.54 22.96
C GLY A 365 6.11 -0.31 21.49
N PHE A 366 6.31 -1.41 20.75
CA PHE A 366 6.45 -1.36 19.33
C PHE A 366 5.59 -2.42 18.64
N MET A 367 6.02 -3.00 17.51
CA MET A 367 5.16 -3.79 16.63
C MET A 367 5.26 -5.29 16.90
N GLY A 368 4.15 -6.02 16.77
CA GLY A 368 4.19 -7.48 16.75
C GLY A 368 5.00 -7.99 15.57
N VAL A 369 4.63 -7.62 14.35
CA VAL A 369 5.39 -7.87 13.13
C VAL A 369 5.61 -6.57 12.36
N VAL A 370 6.84 -6.32 11.93
CA VAL A 370 7.20 -5.26 10.99
C VAL A 370 7.59 -5.90 9.66
N ALA A 371 6.95 -5.50 8.57
CA ALA A 371 7.29 -5.95 7.23
C ALA A 371 7.67 -4.73 6.36
N ILE A 372 8.93 -4.66 5.95
CA ILE A 372 9.48 -3.62 5.07
C ILE A 372 9.87 -4.26 3.74
N ARG A 373 9.22 -3.88 2.65
CA ARG A 373 9.40 -4.48 1.31
C ARG A 373 9.38 -6.02 1.33
N SER A 374 8.55 -6.58 2.22
CA SER A 374 8.49 -8.01 2.50
C SER A 374 7.07 -8.51 2.34
N PRO A 375 6.67 -9.02 1.17
CA PRO A 375 5.42 -9.72 1.02
C PRO A 375 5.44 -10.98 1.89
N ALA A 376 4.52 -11.06 2.84
CA ALA A 376 4.48 -12.12 3.84
C ALA A 376 3.08 -12.73 3.96
N VAL A 377 3.01 -13.92 4.51
CA VAL A 377 1.77 -14.49 5.04
C VAL A 377 1.85 -14.46 6.57
N VAL A 378 0.98 -13.67 7.21
CA VAL A 378 0.85 -13.63 8.68
C VAL A 378 -0.51 -14.23 9.04
N GLN A 379 -0.51 -15.39 9.70
CA GLN A 379 -1.75 -16.11 9.97
C GLN A 379 -1.78 -16.82 11.31
N HIS A 380 -3.00 -17.16 11.80
CA HIS A 380 -3.29 -17.94 13.01
C HIS A 380 -2.55 -17.45 14.27
N SER A 381 -2.18 -16.18 14.29
CA SER A 381 -1.29 -15.61 15.31
C SER A 381 -2.05 -14.70 16.24
N THR A 382 -1.49 -14.48 17.42
CA THR A 382 -2.09 -13.62 18.46
C THR A 382 -1.09 -12.54 18.86
N PHE A 383 -1.52 -11.30 18.74
CA PHE A 383 -0.77 -10.11 19.12
C PHE A 383 -1.49 -9.45 20.28
N VAL A 384 -0.81 -9.28 21.39
CA VAL A 384 -1.39 -8.72 22.63
C VAL A 384 -0.56 -7.52 23.04
N ASP A 385 -1.23 -6.42 23.35
CA ASP A 385 -0.60 -5.19 23.77
C ASP A 385 0.37 -4.62 22.70
N GLY A 386 1.34 -3.79 23.07
CA GLY A 386 2.25 -3.15 22.16
C GLY A 386 1.60 -2.05 21.31
N ARG A 387 2.26 -1.63 20.24
CA ARG A 387 1.76 -0.54 19.40
C ARG A 387 0.85 -1.05 18.29
N ASP A 388 1.37 -1.69 17.27
CA ASP A 388 0.58 -2.27 16.17
C ASP A 388 0.82 -3.77 16.09
N GLY A 389 -0.23 -4.55 15.88
CA GLY A 389 -0.06 -6.00 15.74
C GLY A 389 0.78 -6.35 14.52
N VAL A 390 0.43 -5.82 13.34
CA VAL A 390 1.25 -5.90 12.12
C VAL A 390 1.40 -4.52 11.50
N TYR A 391 2.63 -4.09 11.28
CA TYR A 391 2.98 -2.89 10.53
C TYR A 391 3.61 -3.27 9.20
N THR A 392 3.19 -2.63 8.11
CA THR A 392 3.73 -2.89 6.77
C THR A 392 4.20 -1.61 6.11
N HIS A 393 5.33 -1.67 5.42
CA HIS A 393 5.85 -0.57 4.62
C HIS A 393 6.33 -1.10 3.26
N ARG A 394 5.67 -0.71 2.17
CA ARG A 394 5.96 -1.18 0.80
C ARG A 394 5.97 -2.71 0.63
N SER A 395 5.18 -3.41 1.44
CA SER A 395 5.05 -4.88 1.42
C SER A 395 3.85 -5.31 0.59
N SER A 396 3.79 -4.88 -0.66
CA SER A 396 2.66 -5.15 -1.55
C SER A 396 2.44 -6.66 -1.74
N GLY A 397 1.18 -7.07 -1.78
CA GLY A 397 0.80 -8.48 -1.87
C GLY A 397 0.77 -9.24 -0.54
N ILE A 398 1.06 -8.59 0.58
CA ILE A 398 1.01 -9.24 1.91
C ILE A 398 -0.40 -9.78 2.21
N THR A 399 -0.46 -10.97 2.84
CA THR A 399 -1.69 -11.58 3.32
C THR A 399 -1.67 -11.69 4.84
N ILE A 400 -2.61 -11.03 5.52
CA ILE A 400 -2.79 -11.05 6.97
C ILE A 400 -4.15 -11.67 7.25
N ARG A 401 -4.19 -12.91 7.75
CA ARG A 401 -5.46 -13.64 7.88
C ARG A 401 -5.57 -14.47 9.15
N ASN A 402 -6.80 -14.59 9.67
CA ASN A 402 -7.13 -15.46 10.81
C ASN A 402 -6.30 -15.17 12.08
N ASN A 403 -5.92 -13.90 12.31
CA ASN A 403 -5.16 -13.48 13.47
C ASN A 403 -6.07 -12.86 14.54
N ARG A 404 -5.57 -12.77 15.75
CA ARG A 404 -6.17 -12.02 16.86
C ARG A 404 -5.26 -10.86 17.27
N PHE A 405 -5.82 -9.67 17.31
CA PHE A 405 -5.19 -8.44 17.76
C PHE A 405 -5.93 -7.93 18.99
N ILE A 406 -5.22 -7.73 20.10
CA ILE A 406 -5.82 -7.41 21.40
C ILE A 406 -5.07 -6.24 22.03
N ASN A 407 -5.77 -5.17 22.39
CA ASN A 407 -5.29 -4.08 23.24
C ASN A 407 -4.04 -3.32 22.70
N GLY A 408 -3.88 -3.21 21.37
CA GLY A 408 -2.83 -2.39 20.75
C GLY A 408 -3.34 -1.01 20.33
N ARG A 409 -2.51 -0.25 19.64
CA ARG A 409 -2.92 0.99 18.98
C ARG A 409 -3.74 0.70 17.73
N PHE A 410 -3.21 -0.16 16.85
CA PHE A 410 -3.84 -0.69 15.64
C PHE A 410 -3.70 -2.21 15.58
N GLY A 411 -4.72 -2.90 15.13
CA GLY A 411 -4.56 -4.32 14.77
C GLY A 411 -3.58 -4.47 13.61
N THR A 412 -3.81 -3.73 12.51
CA THR A 412 -2.88 -3.68 11.37
C THR A 412 -2.76 -2.26 10.81
N HIS A 413 -1.54 -1.88 10.42
CA HIS A 413 -1.20 -0.59 9.88
C HIS A 413 -0.48 -0.75 8.53
N PHE A 414 -1.18 -0.41 7.44
CA PHE A 414 -0.63 -0.44 6.09
C PHE A 414 -0.09 0.93 5.68
N MET A 415 1.23 0.97 5.39
CA MET A 415 1.92 2.15 4.86
C MET A 415 2.50 1.83 3.48
N TYR A 416 2.16 2.60 2.45
CA TYR A 416 2.62 2.41 1.07
C TYR A 416 2.48 0.96 0.55
N THR A 417 1.55 0.18 1.09
CA THR A 417 1.40 -1.25 0.82
C THR A 417 0.14 -1.48 -0.01
N SER A 418 0.31 -1.78 -1.28
CA SER A 418 -0.78 -2.06 -2.22
C SER A 418 -1.08 -3.56 -2.31
N ASP A 419 -2.22 -3.89 -2.90
CA ASP A 419 -2.59 -5.28 -3.20
C ASP A 419 -2.59 -6.24 -2.01
N ALA A 420 -2.85 -5.71 -0.80
CA ALA A 420 -2.85 -6.49 0.43
C ALA A 420 -4.21 -7.12 0.72
N LEU A 421 -4.18 -8.24 1.44
CA LEU A 421 -5.37 -8.91 1.96
C LEU A 421 -5.35 -8.91 3.49
N PHE A 422 -6.40 -8.35 4.10
CA PHE A 422 -6.69 -8.44 5.53
C PHE A 422 -8.02 -9.16 5.72
N ALA A 423 -8.00 -10.46 6.07
CA ALA A 423 -9.21 -11.28 6.03
C ALA A 423 -9.36 -12.24 7.22
N GLY A 424 -10.58 -12.37 7.72
CA GLY A 424 -10.91 -13.32 8.78
C GLY A 424 -10.24 -13.03 10.12
N ASN A 425 -9.75 -11.82 10.35
CA ASN A 425 -9.08 -11.45 11.59
C ASN A 425 -10.07 -10.97 12.65
N CYS A 426 -9.65 -11.06 13.91
CA CYS A 426 -10.37 -10.49 15.05
C CYS A 426 -9.51 -9.43 15.73
N ALA A 427 -9.95 -8.15 15.71
CA ALA A 427 -9.27 -7.04 16.39
C ALA A 427 -10.18 -6.47 17.45
N THR A 428 -9.74 -6.51 18.72
CA THR A 428 -10.52 -6.04 19.86
C THR A 428 -9.71 -5.13 20.76
N ASP A 429 -10.40 -4.16 21.37
CA ASP A 429 -9.81 -3.24 22.34
C ASP A 429 -8.61 -2.44 21.80
N GLN A 430 -8.58 -2.18 20.47
CA GLN A 430 -7.53 -1.33 19.91
C GLN A 430 -7.81 0.13 20.27
N GLU A 431 -6.82 0.85 20.75
CA GLU A 431 -7.00 2.24 21.20
C GLU A 431 -7.50 3.15 20.07
N LEU A 432 -6.99 2.97 18.85
CA LEU A 432 -7.38 3.83 17.74
C LEU A 432 -8.19 3.10 16.66
N SER A 433 -7.67 2.04 16.05
CA SER A 433 -8.39 1.38 14.94
C SER A 433 -8.06 -0.10 14.81
N GLY A 434 -9.07 -0.89 14.39
CA GLY A 434 -8.84 -2.31 14.05
C GLY A 434 -7.90 -2.48 12.87
N VAL A 435 -8.08 -1.69 11.81
CA VAL A 435 -7.19 -1.63 10.66
C VAL A 435 -7.10 -0.21 10.11
N ILE A 436 -5.90 0.23 9.78
CA ILE A 436 -5.65 1.52 9.15
C ILE A 436 -4.81 1.37 7.89
N VAL A 437 -5.23 2.06 6.84
CA VAL A 437 -4.55 2.15 5.54
C VAL A 437 -4.15 3.59 5.30
N MET A 438 -2.85 3.86 5.21
CA MET A 438 -2.28 5.20 5.02
C MET A 438 -1.41 5.28 3.77
N THR A 439 -1.12 6.54 3.35
CA THR A 439 -0.19 6.83 2.25
C THR A 439 -0.67 6.41 0.87
N SER A 440 -1.99 6.39 0.70
CA SER A 440 -2.65 6.23 -0.60
C SER A 440 -2.28 4.98 -1.42
N PRO A 441 -2.20 3.79 -0.83
CA PRO A 441 -2.03 2.56 -1.60
C PRO A 441 -3.29 2.21 -2.41
N SER A 442 -3.20 1.19 -3.26
CA SER A 442 -4.32 0.72 -4.06
C SER A 442 -4.59 -0.78 -3.87
N GLY A 443 -5.82 -1.19 -4.14
CA GLY A 443 -6.18 -2.61 -4.26
C GLY A 443 -6.15 -3.41 -2.95
N ILE A 444 -6.43 -2.78 -1.80
CA ILE A 444 -6.49 -3.50 -0.52
C ILE A 444 -7.87 -4.16 -0.36
N ALA A 445 -7.88 -5.44 0.00
CA ALA A 445 -9.09 -6.14 0.40
C ALA A 445 -9.15 -6.30 1.94
N ILE A 446 -10.22 -5.81 2.55
CA ILE A 446 -10.52 -5.96 3.98
C ILE A 446 -11.84 -6.73 4.08
N ALA A 447 -11.75 -8.05 4.37
CA ALA A 447 -12.89 -8.95 4.22
C ALA A 447 -13.09 -9.86 5.43
N ASP A 448 -14.37 -10.06 5.82
CA ASP A 448 -14.78 -11.05 6.81
C ASP A 448 -14.09 -10.93 8.19
N ASN A 449 -13.74 -9.71 8.60
CA ASN A 449 -13.10 -9.46 9.89
C ASN A 449 -14.14 -9.13 10.97
N VAL A 450 -13.78 -9.40 12.22
CA VAL A 450 -14.51 -8.95 13.40
C VAL A 450 -13.68 -7.88 14.10
N ILE A 451 -14.21 -6.67 14.19
CA ILE A 451 -13.55 -5.53 14.85
C ILE A 451 -14.48 -5.00 15.94
N ALA A 452 -14.00 -4.99 17.17
CA ALA A 452 -14.84 -4.62 18.30
C ALA A 452 -14.11 -3.72 19.30
N ASP A 453 -14.88 -2.81 19.92
CA ASP A 453 -14.44 -1.99 21.04
C ASP A 453 -13.18 -1.15 20.73
N THR A 454 -13.18 -0.51 19.56
CA THR A 454 -12.10 0.38 19.08
C THR A 454 -12.65 1.80 18.88
N GLU A 455 -11.82 2.84 18.85
CA GLU A 455 -12.29 4.17 18.51
C GLU A 455 -12.81 4.23 17.06
N GLN A 456 -12.04 3.71 16.11
CA GLN A 456 -12.41 3.54 14.70
C GLN A 456 -12.30 2.06 14.33
N GLY A 457 -13.24 1.54 13.55
CA GLY A 457 -13.17 0.16 13.08
C GLY A 457 -12.17 0.01 11.95
N ILE A 458 -12.50 0.52 10.78
CA ILE A 458 -11.72 0.46 9.55
C ILE A 458 -11.46 1.88 9.05
N THR A 459 -10.19 2.23 8.86
CA THR A 459 -9.79 3.51 8.30
C THR A 459 -9.01 3.28 7.01
N THR A 460 -9.45 3.87 5.88
CA THR A 460 -8.78 3.65 4.59
C THR A 460 -8.52 4.95 3.84
N SER A 461 -7.37 4.98 3.17
CA SER A 461 -7.01 5.96 2.15
C SER A 461 -6.59 5.25 0.86
N GLY A 462 -6.30 6.00 -0.21
CA GLY A 462 -5.84 5.44 -1.47
C GLY A 462 -6.95 5.18 -2.47
N SER A 463 -6.93 4.04 -3.15
CA SER A 463 -7.91 3.71 -4.18
C SER A 463 -8.19 2.21 -4.31
N ASP A 464 -9.27 1.91 -5.00
CA ASP A 464 -9.58 0.56 -5.52
C ASP A 464 -9.65 -0.52 -4.43
N SER A 465 -10.03 -0.13 -3.21
CA SER A 465 -10.13 -1.04 -2.07
C SER A 465 -11.50 -1.73 -2.03
N TYR A 466 -11.51 -2.96 -1.54
CA TYR A 466 -12.71 -3.70 -1.22
C TYR A 466 -12.86 -3.83 0.31
N ILE A 467 -14.03 -3.46 0.82
CA ILE A 467 -14.39 -3.62 2.23
C ILE A 467 -15.73 -4.33 2.27
N GLY A 468 -15.75 -5.61 2.69
CA GLY A 468 -16.97 -6.41 2.69
C GLY A 468 -16.98 -7.52 3.71
N GLY A 469 -18.18 -7.95 4.13
CA GLY A 469 -18.36 -9.04 5.09
C GLY A 469 -17.84 -8.77 6.51
N ASN A 470 -17.45 -7.53 6.84
CA ASN A 470 -16.87 -7.21 8.14
C ASN A 470 -17.94 -6.93 9.19
N ILE A 471 -17.74 -7.43 10.42
CA ILE A 471 -18.55 -7.11 11.59
C ILE A 471 -17.79 -6.08 12.42
N VAL A 472 -18.30 -4.86 12.49
CA VAL A 472 -17.70 -3.77 13.27
C VAL A 472 -18.69 -3.33 14.35
N VAL A 473 -18.33 -3.51 15.62
CA VAL A 473 -19.21 -3.24 16.77
C VAL A 473 -18.45 -2.51 17.89
N GLY A 474 -19.21 -1.77 18.72
CA GLY A 474 -18.61 -1.07 19.88
C GLY A 474 -17.66 0.07 19.49
N THR A 475 -17.69 0.55 18.26
CA THR A 475 -16.80 1.61 17.77
C THR A 475 -17.52 2.96 17.71
N ARG A 476 -16.79 4.06 17.86
CA ARG A 476 -17.33 5.41 17.62
C ARG A 476 -17.61 5.65 16.13
N GLN A 477 -16.77 5.12 15.26
CA GLN A 477 -16.91 5.20 13.81
C GLN A 477 -16.54 3.85 13.17
N ALA A 478 -17.53 3.19 12.56
CA ALA A 478 -17.30 1.86 12.00
C ALA A 478 -16.32 1.88 10.82
N ILE A 479 -16.55 2.78 9.85
CA ILE A 479 -15.69 2.96 8.68
C ILE A 479 -15.42 4.44 8.48
N SER A 480 -14.14 4.80 8.34
CA SER A 480 -13.66 6.12 7.95
C SER A 480 -12.85 5.99 6.68
N THR A 481 -13.23 6.67 5.60
CA THR A 481 -12.56 6.50 4.32
C THR A 481 -12.34 7.81 3.58
N SER A 482 -11.16 7.95 3.00
CA SER A 482 -10.83 8.90 1.94
C SER A 482 -10.41 8.20 0.64
N ALA A 483 -10.55 6.87 0.58
CA ALA A 483 -10.20 6.08 -0.58
C ALA A 483 -11.15 6.33 -1.76
N ARG A 484 -10.62 6.30 -2.98
CA ARG A 484 -11.37 6.48 -4.22
C ARG A 484 -11.70 5.14 -4.86
N ASN A 485 -12.73 5.09 -5.69
CA ASN A 485 -13.15 3.91 -6.47
C ASN A 485 -13.27 2.63 -5.62
N SER A 486 -13.52 2.77 -4.33
CA SER A 486 -13.59 1.64 -3.42
C SER A 486 -14.99 1.02 -3.42
N MET A 487 -15.05 -0.28 -3.21
CA MET A 487 -16.29 -1.04 -3.15
C MET A 487 -16.58 -1.42 -1.68
N TYR A 488 -17.81 -1.20 -1.28
CA TYR A 488 -18.33 -1.57 0.04
C TYR A 488 -19.45 -2.59 -0.16
N ALA A 489 -19.37 -3.71 0.55
CA ALA A 489 -20.38 -4.77 0.51
C ALA A 489 -20.63 -5.32 1.91
N ASP A 490 -21.89 -5.73 2.14
CA ASP A 490 -22.33 -6.37 3.39
C ASP A 490 -21.87 -7.82 3.49
#